data_3850a3e85da7929b39fd5874a339fee4
#
_entry.id   3850a3e85da7929b39fd5874a339fee4
#
_cell.length_a   1.000
_cell.length_b   1.000
_cell.length_c   1.000
_cell.angle_alpha   90.00
_cell.angle_beta   90.00
_cell.angle_gamma   90.00
#
_symmetry.space_group_name_H-M   'P 1'
#
loop_
_entity.id
_entity.type
_entity.pdbx_description
1 polymer ?
#
loop_
_entity_poly.entity_id
_entity_poly.type
_entity_poly.pdbx_seq_one_letter_code
_entity_poly.pdbx_strand_id
1 'polypeptide(L)'
;MDGFELPTAIDISSVVGLIAVGIFTAQILLGLLLSVGYNPIRHWPRIRGVKLFTFHNWLAYIGLGTAFVHPAILLTSPTAGFHVFDIAVPIWSPTQPIPNTLGAIAFYLVAFVVVTSYFRTAFGRHRWKLLHYTAYAAAAVFCVHGIWADPLLKNRPPDFIDAEKAYVEVCALLIVAATIWRFSYGKRTHRFGRGRLSRSGV
;
A
#
# COMPACT_ATOMS: atom_id res chain seq x y z
N MET A 1 28.49 -14.70 26.30
CA MET A 1 28.65 -14.75 24.84
C MET A 1 27.25 -15.02 24.31
N ASP A 2 26.51 -13.96 24.05
CA ASP A 2 25.16 -14.08 23.48
C ASP A 2 25.35 -14.56 22.05
N GLY A 3 24.95 -15.82 21.80
CA GLY A 3 25.08 -16.43 20.50
C GLY A 3 24.28 -15.59 19.50
N PHE A 4 24.90 -15.10 18.43
CA PHE A 4 24.25 -14.45 17.30
C PHE A 4 23.32 -15.50 16.67
N GLU A 5 22.04 -15.45 17.03
CA GLU A 5 21.01 -16.27 16.39
C GLU A 5 20.71 -15.69 15.02
N LEU A 6 20.79 -16.53 13.98
CA LEU A 6 20.45 -16.14 12.63
C LEU A 6 18.93 -15.85 12.54
N PRO A 7 18.52 -14.82 11.79
CA PRO A 7 17.10 -14.50 11.63
C PRO A 7 16.34 -15.70 11.04
N THR A 8 15.19 -16.00 11.62
CA THR A 8 14.32 -17.07 11.14
C THR A 8 13.59 -16.65 9.85
N ALA A 9 13.01 -17.60 9.11
CA ALA A 9 12.18 -17.26 7.95
C ALA A 9 10.96 -16.40 8.36
N ILE A 10 10.47 -16.54 9.59
CA ILE A 10 9.38 -15.72 10.12
C ILE A 10 9.84 -14.27 10.28
N ASP A 11 11.02 -14.03 10.86
CA ASP A 11 11.57 -12.67 11.02
C ASP A 11 11.83 -12.02 9.66
N ILE A 12 12.38 -12.76 8.71
CA ILE A 12 12.63 -12.27 7.35
C ILE A 12 11.30 -11.92 6.66
N SER A 13 10.28 -12.77 6.81
CA SER A 13 8.94 -12.51 6.28
C SER A 13 8.37 -11.22 6.88
N SER A 14 8.44 -11.02 8.21
CA SER A 14 7.97 -9.81 8.87
C SER A 14 8.64 -8.54 8.30
N VAL A 15 9.97 -8.54 8.21
CA VAL A 15 10.74 -7.41 7.65
C VAL A 15 10.34 -7.11 6.20
N VAL A 16 10.18 -8.16 5.36
CA VAL A 16 9.74 -7.99 3.97
C VAL A 16 8.32 -7.43 3.91
N GLY A 17 7.43 -7.82 4.83
CA GLY A 17 6.09 -7.25 4.99
C GLY A 17 6.14 -5.75 5.32
N LEU A 18 7.00 -5.32 6.26
CA LEU A 18 7.18 -3.90 6.59
C LEU A 18 7.74 -3.10 5.41
N ILE A 19 8.68 -3.67 4.65
CA ILE A 19 9.18 -3.06 3.41
C ILE A 19 8.04 -2.87 2.41
N ALA A 20 7.17 -3.85 2.24
CA ALA A 20 6.00 -3.74 1.37
C ALA A 20 5.06 -2.62 1.82
N VAL A 21 4.79 -2.48 3.12
CA VAL A 21 3.99 -1.37 3.69
C VAL A 21 4.61 -0.01 3.33
N GLY A 22 5.93 0.15 3.48
CA GLY A 22 6.63 1.38 3.12
C GLY A 22 6.52 1.71 1.63
N ILE A 23 6.73 0.72 0.76
CA ILE A 23 6.63 0.87 -0.69
C ILE A 23 5.20 1.29 -1.08
N PHE A 24 4.17 0.62 -0.57
CA PHE A 24 2.77 0.97 -0.87
C PHE A 24 2.37 2.31 -0.30
N THR A 25 2.87 2.69 0.88
CA THR A 25 2.67 4.03 1.42
C THR A 25 3.25 5.09 0.48
N ALA A 26 4.51 4.96 0.08
CA ALA A 26 5.15 5.86 -0.88
C ALA A 26 4.40 5.89 -2.24
N GLN A 27 3.95 4.73 -2.71
CA GLN A 27 3.14 4.56 -3.92
C GLN A 27 1.84 5.35 -3.86
N ILE A 28 1.10 5.26 -2.75
CA ILE A 28 -0.18 5.96 -2.56
C ILE A 28 0.06 7.47 -2.45
N LEU A 29 1.02 7.91 -1.65
CA LEU A 29 1.37 9.31 -1.51
C LEU A 29 1.74 9.94 -2.85
N LEU A 30 2.56 9.24 -3.65
CA LEU A 30 2.91 9.68 -4.99
C LEU A 30 1.69 9.73 -5.92
N GLY A 31 0.79 8.75 -5.85
CA GLY A 31 -0.46 8.74 -6.60
C GLY A 31 -1.38 9.93 -6.25
N LEU A 32 -1.46 10.29 -4.97
CA LEU A 32 -2.20 11.45 -4.50
C LEU A 32 -1.60 12.75 -5.03
N LEU A 33 -0.26 12.92 -5.00
CA LEU A 33 0.45 14.06 -5.60
C LEU A 33 0.17 14.18 -7.10
N LEU A 34 0.27 13.08 -7.85
CA LEU A 34 -0.05 13.05 -9.28
C LEU A 34 -1.52 13.44 -9.55
N SER A 35 -2.44 13.04 -8.67
CA SER A 35 -3.88 13.31 -8.82
C SER A 35 -4.25 14.80 -8.71
N VAL A 36 -3.45 15.59 -8.01
CA VAL A 36 -3.63 17.05 -7.89
C VAL A 36 -2.85 17.85 -8.93
N GLY A 37 -2.18 17.16 -9.87
CA GLY A 37 -1.39 17.78 -10.92
C GLY A 37 -0.09 18.41 -10.39
N TYR A 38 0.42 17.93 -9.26
CA TYR A 38 1.69 18.42 -8.72
C TYR A 38 2.83 18.17 -9.71
N ASN A 39 3.52 19.25 -10.08
CA ASN A 39 4.67 19.18 -10.98
C ASN A 39 5.95 19.57 -10.21
N PRO A 40 6.73 18.58 -9.73
CA PRO A 40 7.94 18.83 -8.97
C PRO A 40 9.04 19.51 -9.80
N ILE A 41 9.00 19.38 -11.13
CA ILE A 41 10.01 19.99 -12.02
C ILE A 41 10.00 21.52 -11.90
N ARG A 42 8.84 22.13 -11.61
CA ARG A 42 8.72 23.56 -11.38
C ARG A 42 9.45 24.02 -10.10
N HIS A 43 9.46 23.18 -9.08
CA HIS A 43 10.00 23.52 -7.76
C HIS A 43 11.42 22.96 -7.53
N TRP A 44 11.77 21.87 -8.24
CA TRP A 44 13.02 21.13 -8.07
C TRP A 44 13.66 20.83 -9.43
N PRO A 45 14.35 21.81 -10.05
CA PRO A 45 14.90 21.65 -11.40
C PRO A 45 15.95 20.52 -11.51
N ARG A 46 16.54 20.09 -10.38
CA ARG A 46 17.50 18.97 -10.33
C ARG A 46 16.90 17.61 -10.68
N ILE A 47 15.57 17.43 -10.59
CA ILE A 47 14.88 16.17 -10.87
C ILE A 47 14.15 16.16 -12.24
N ARG A 48 14.59 17.02 -13.17
CA ARG A 48 13.98 17.13 -14.52
C ARG A 48 13.90 15.82 -15.30
N GLY A 49 14.81 14.86 -15.04
CA GLY A 49 14.83 13.56 -15.69
C GLY A 49 13.84 12.52 -15.16
N VAL A 50 13.22 12.76 -13.98
CA VAL A 50 12.36 11.77 -13.34
C VAL A 50 10.92 11.93 -13.80
N LYS A 51 10.42 10.96 -14.56
CA LYS A 51 9.00 10.87 -14.91
C LYS A 51 8.24 10.26 -13.74
N LEU A 52 7.63 11.08 -12.89
CA LEU A 52 6.90 10.64 -11.68
C LEU A 52 5.87 9.56 -11.95
N PHE A 53 5.17 9.64 -13.08
CA PHE A 53 4.20 8.61 -13.45
C PHE A 53 4.88 7.26 -13.72
N THR A 54 6.04 7.27 -14.35
CA THR A 54 6.84 6.04 -14.57
C THR A 54 7.33 5.48 -13.24
N PHE A 55 7.80 6.36 -12.33
CA PHE A 55 8.23 5.97 -10.99
C PHE A 55 7.08 5.38 -10.17
N HIS A 56 5.90 6.00 -10.23
CA HIS A 56 4.68 5.46 -9.62
C HIS A 56 4.36 4.04 -10.11
N ASN A 57 4.46 3.78 -11.41
CA ASN A 57 4.22 2.44 -11.95
C ASN A 57 5.26 1.42 -11.47
N TRP A 58 6.55 1.80 -11.44
CA TRP A 58 7.60 0.90 -10.95
C TRP A 58 7.45 0.56 -9.47
N LEU A 59 7.08 1.54 -8.63
CA LEU A 59 6.77 1.28 -7.22
C LEU A 59 5.62 0.28 -7.08
N ALA A 60 4.60 0.35 -7.95
CA ALA A 60 3.48 -0.59 -7.92
C ALA A 60 3.94 -2.03 -8.20
N TYR A 61 4.80 -2.22 -9.20
CA TYR A 61 5.32 -3.55 -9.56
C TYR A 61 6.25 -4.11 -8.48
N ILE A 62 7.16 -3.28 -7.96
CA ILE A 62 8.07 -3.67 -6.89
C ILE A 62 7.28 -4.00 -5.62
N GLY A 63 6.30 -3.15 -5.25
CA GLY A 63 5.45 -3.38 -4.09
C GLY A 63 4.64 -4.66 -4.19
N LEU A 64 4.04 -4.94 -5.37
CA LEU A 64 3.31 -6.19 -5.61
C LEU A 64 4.23 -7.41 -5.49
N GLY A 65 5.45 -7.34 -6.08
CA GLY A 65 6.45 -8.40 -5.96
C GLY A 65 6.89 -8.63 -4.52
N THR A 66 7.16 -7.57 -3.77
CA THR A 66 7.53 -7.64 -2.34
C THR A 66 6.39 -8.23 -1.50
N ALA A 67 5.14 -7.81 -1.76
CA ALA A 67 3.96 -8.34 -1.07
C ALA A 67 3.71 -9.82 -1.39
N PHE A 68 4.11 -10.32 -2.56
CA PHE A 68 4.07 -11.74 -2.90
C PHE A 68 5.17 -12.53 -2.19
N VAL A 69 6.40 -12.00 -2.15
CA VAL A 69 7.55 -12.65 -1.52
C VAL A 69 7.34 -12.77 -0.01
N HIS A 70 6.71 -11.77 0.64
CA HIS A 70 6.44 -11.76 2.07
C HIS A 70 5.82 -13.07 2.58
N PRO A 71 4.63 -13.51 2.15
CA PRO A 71 4.06 -14.77 2.61
C PRO A 71 4.77 -16.00 2.01
N ALA A 72 5.38 -15.90 0.82
CA ALA A 72 6.08 -17.02 0.19
C ALA A 72 7.30 -17.49 1.00
N ILE A 73 7.95 -16.60 1.75
CA ILE A 73 9.06 -16.94 2.64
C ILE A 73 8.62 -17.94 3.73
N LEU A 74 7.36 -17.87 4.19
CA LEU A 74 6.85 -18.77 5.22
C LEU A 74 6.82 -20.24 4.76
N LEU A 75 6.79 -20.50 3.44
CA LEU A 75 6.87 -21.86 2.89
C LEU A 75 8.25 -22.51 3.14
N THR A 76 9.27 -21.71 3.41
CA THR A 76 10.61 -22.22 3.72
C THR A 76 10.81 -22.52 5.22
N SER A 77 9.81 -22.22 6.05
CA SER A 77 9.85 -22.42 7.49
C SER A 77 9.11 -23.71 7.89
N PRO A 78 9.81 -24.77 8.31
CA PRO A 78 9.17 -25.97 8.81
C PRO A 78 8.33 -25.71 10.08
N THR A 79 8.76 -24.72 10.90
CA THR A 79 8.09 -24.37 12.16
C THR A 79 6.81 -23.56 11.95
N ALA A 80 6.69 -22.82 10.85
CA ALA A 80 5.49 -22.06 10.52
C ALA A 80 4.35 -22.95 10.01
N GLY A 81 4.66 -24.09 9.38
CA GLY A 81 3.69 -25.10 8.96
C GLY A 81 2.77 -24.67 7.81
N PHE A 82 3.15 -23.64 7.03
CA PHE A 82 2.35 -23.15 5.90
C PHE A 82 2.55 -24.00 4.64
N HIS A 83 1.48 -24.23 3.92
CA HIS A 83 1.46 -24.84 2.60
C HIS A 83 1.12 -23.81 1.52
N VAL A 84 1.37 -24.14 0.27
CA VAL A 84 1.08 -23.24 -0.87
C VAL A 84 -0.39 -22.78 -0.90
N PHE A 85 -1.30 -23.68 -0.54
CA PHE A 85 -2.72 -23.35 -0.48
C PHE A 85 -3.05 -22.32 0.59
N ASP A 86 -2.36 -22.36 1.75
CA ASP A 86 -2.55 -21.41 2.85
C ASP A 86 -2.10 -19.99 2.47
N ILE A 87 -1.17 -19.86 1.53
CA ILE A 87 -0.76 -18.56 1.00
C ILE A 87 -1.83 -17.97 0.08
N ALA A 88 -2.46 -18.81 -0.74
CA ALA A 88 -3.48 -18.35 -1.67
C ALA A 88 -4.85 -18.13 -0.97
N VAL A 89 -5.22 -19.03 -0.05
CA VAL A 89 -6.52 -19.01 0.65
C VAL A 89 -6.31 -19.27 2.15
N PRO A 90 -5.84 -18.27 2.91
CA PRO A 90 -5.38 -18.45 4.28
C PRO A 90 -6.49 -18.57 5.34
N ILE A 91 -7.72 -18.85 4.93
CA ILE A 91 -8.88 -19.02 5.84
C ILE A 91 -8.63 -20.15 6.87
N TRP A 92 -7.86 -21.16 6.47
CA TRP A 92 -7.49 -22.31 7.31
C TRP A 92 -5.99 -22.35 7.63
N SER A 93 -5.29 -21.22 7.51
CA SER A 93 -3.87 -21.18 7.83
C SER A 93 -3.60 -21.65 9.27
N PRO A 94 -2.46 -22.32 9.52
CA PRO A 94 -2.16 -22.93 10.81
C PRO A 94 -2.08 -21.92 11.95
N THR A 95 -1.72 -20.69 11.64
CA THR A 95 -1.65 -19.57 12.59
C THR A 95 -2.32 -18.36 12.00
N GLN A 96 -2.93 -17.53 12.83
CA GLN A 96 -3.53 -16.22 12.49
C GLN A 96 -4.42 -16.23 11.22
N PRO A 97 -5.43 -17.10 11.12
CA PRO A 97 -6.22 -17.22 9.89
C PRO A 97 -6.91 -15.91 9.47
N ILE A 98 -7.41 -15.11 10.42
CA ILE A 98 -8.09 -13.84 10.12
C ILE A 98 -7.11 -12.78 9.62
N PRO A 99 -6.01 -12.44 10.33
CA PRO A 99 -5.00 -11.53 9.82
C PRO A 99 -4.45 -11.96 8.46
N ASN A 100 -4.12 -13.22 8.26
CA ASN A 100 -3.59 -13.72 7.00
C ASN A 100 -4.61 -13.61 5.85
N THR A 101 -5.88 -13.84 6.13
CA THR A 101 -6.96 -13.63 5.15
C THR A 101 -7.07 -12.16 4.74
N LEU A 102 -6.95 -11.23 5.68
CA LEU A 102 -6.88 -9.79 5.36
C LEU A 102 -5.67 -9.46 4.49
N GLY A 103 -4.51 -10.05 4.76
CA GLY A 103 -3.31 -9.91 3.95
C GLY A 103 -3.52 -10.39 2.51
N ALA A 104 -4.13 -11.56 2.33
CA ALA A 104 -4.46 -12.08 1.01
C ALA A 104 -5.47 -11.20 0.27
N ILE A 105 -6.51 -10.71 0.94
CA ILE A 105 -7.48 -9.76 0.36
C ILE A 105 -6.77 -8.48 -0.07
N ALA A 106 -5.90 -7.92 0.76
CA ALA A 106 -5.11 -6.74 0.42
C ALA A 106 -4.25 -6.99 -0.83
N PHE A 107 -3.55 -8.12 -0.88
CA PHE A 107 -2.74 -8.53 -2.03
C PHE A 107 -3.58 -8.62 -3.31
N TYR A 108 -4.74 -9.28 -3.27
CA TYR A 108 -5.62 -9.41 -4.44
C TYR A 108 -6.18 -8.06 -4.91
N LEU A 109 -6.52 -7.16 -3.98
CA LEU A 109 -6.96 -5.81 -4.32
C LEU A 109 -5.84 -5.01 -4.99
N VAL A 110 -4.60 -5.10 -4.47
CA VAL A 110 -3.44 -4.44 -5.08
C VAL A 110 -3.16 -5.02 -6.46
N ALA A 111 -3.14 -6.35 -6.60
CA ALA A 111 -2.96 -7.03 -7.89
C ALA A 111 -4.02 -6.58 -8.91
N PHE A 112 -5.29 -6.51 -8.50
CA PHE A 112 -6.38 -6.00 -9.32
C PHE A 112 -6.13 -4.56 -9.80
N VAL A 113 -5.71 -3.66 -8.90
CA VAL A 113 -5.38 -2.27 -9.25
C VAL A 113 -4.22 -2.21 -10.24
N VAL A 114 -3.17 -3.01 -10.04
CA VAL A 114 -1.99 -3.05 -10.92
C VAL A 114 -2.39 -3.58 -12.30
N VAL A 115 -3.10 -4.69 -12.37
CA VAL A 115 -3.54 -5.31 -13.65
C VAL A 115 -4.46 -4.37 -14.41
N THR A 116 -5.47 -3.81 -13.76
CA THR A 116 -6.40 -2.86 -14.42
C THR A 116 -5.70 -1.57 -14.85
N SER A 117 -4.65 -1.14 -14.14
CA SER A 117 -3.84 0.01 -14.52
C SER A 117 -2.91 -0.29 -15.71
N TYR A 118 -2.42 -1.51 -15.83
CA TYR A 118 -1.68 -1.96 -17.01
C TYR A 118 -2.58 -1.90 -18.27
N PHE A 119 -3.82 -2.36 -18.17
CA PHE A 119 -4.79 -2.35 -19.27
C PHE A 119 -5.64 -1.06 -19.34
N ARG A 120 -5.19 0.04 -18.74
CA ARG A 120 -5.96 1.32 -18.65
C ARG A 120 -6.46 1.86 -19.99
N THR A 121 -5.71 1.64 -21.08
CA THR A 121 -6.10 2.09 -22.44
C THR A 121 -7.30 1.32 -22.96
N ALA A 122 -7.41 0.02 -22.66
CA ALA A 122 -8.54 -0.81 -23.04
C ALA A 122 -9.83 -0.44 -22.29
N PHE A 123 -9.73 -0.06 -21.02
CA PHE A 123 -10.90 0.36 -20.20
C PHE A 123 -11.37 1.78 -20.50
N GLY A 124 -10.49 2.64 -21.07
CA GLY A 124 -10.72 4.06 -21.18
C GLY A 124 -10.63 4.80 -19.84
N ARG A 125 -10.40 6.12 -19.91
CA ARG A 125 -10.05 6.96 -18.74
C ARG A 125 -11.07 6.90 -17.61
N HIS A 126 -12.37 6.91 -17.93
CA HIS A 126 -13.42 6.98 -16.90
C HIS A 126 -13.53 5.68 -16.11
N ARG A 127 -13.68 4.54 -16.81
CA ARG A 127 -13.80 3.23 -16.19
C ARG A 127 -12.54 2.86 -15.42
N TRP A 128 -11.36 3.08 -16.02
CA TRP A 128 -10.10 2.85 -15.34
C TRP A 128 -10.00 3.64 -14.02
N LYS A 129 -10.38 4.91 -14.01
CA LYS A 129 -10.33 5.74 -12.81
C LYS A 129 -11.23 5.18 -11.70
N LEU A 130 -12.41 4.68 -12.04
CA LEU A 130 -13.32 4.04 -11.09
C LEU A 130 -12.70 2.78 -10.49
N LEU A 131 -12.15 1.90 -11.34
CA LEU A 131 -11.45 0.69 -10.89
C LEU A 131 -10.23 1.03 -10.02
N HIS A 132 -9.49 2.08 -10.38
CA HIS A 132 -8.31 2.51 -9.64
C HIS A 132 -8.63 3.03 -8.23
N TYR A 133 -9.87 3.47 -7.96
CA TYR A 133 -10.28 3.84 -6.60
C TYR A 133 -10.30 2.67 -5.62
N THR A 134 -10.31 1.42 -6.08
CA THR A 134 -10.13 0.25 -5.19
C THR A 134 -8.78 0.26 -4.47
N ALA A 135 -7.80 1.08 -4.92
CA ALA A 135 -6.56 1.32 -4.21
C ALA A 135 -6.76 1.86 -2.78
N TYR A 136 -7.84 2.62 -2.54
CA TYR A 136 -8.16 3.07 -1.18
C TYR A 136 -8.65 1.92 -0.28
N ALA A 137 -9.45 1.01 -0.84
CA ALA A 137 -9.86 -0.20 -0.11
C ALA A 137 -8.65 -1.09 0.17
N ALA A 138 -7.77 -1.29 -0.81
CA ALA A 138 -6.52 -2.01 -0.62
C ALA A 138 -5.67 -1.39 0.50
N ALA A 139 -5.54 -0.04 0.52
CA ALA A 139 -4.82 0.68 1.56
C ALA A 139 -5.40 0.44 2.96
N ALA A 140 -6.72 0.52 3.11
CA ALA A 140 -7.38 0.27 4.38
C ALA A 140 -7.14 -1.17 4.86
N VAL A 141 -7.30 -2.16 3.97
CA VAL A 141 -7.16 -3.58 4.34
C VAL A 141 -5.72 -3.92 4.68
N PHE A 142 -4.71 -3.44 3.93
CA PHE A 142 -3.33 -3.75 4.27
C PHE A 142 -2.87 -3.07 5.56
N CYS A 143 -3.35 -1.86 5.89
CA CYS A 143 -3.07 -1.23 7.17
C CYS A 143 -3.70 -2.04 8.32
N VAL A 144 -4.96 -2.47 8.19
CA VAL A 144 -5.61 -3.32 9.19
C VAL A 144 -4.86 -4.64 9.34
N HIS A 145 -4.45 -5.29 8.24
CA HIS A 145 -3.63 -6.50 8.27
C HIS A 145 -2.33 -6.27 9.04
N GLY A 146 -1.57 -5.22 8.70
CA GLY A 146 -0.28 -4.94 9.32
C GLY A 146 -0.37 -4.60 10.81
N ILE A 147 -1.47 -3.97 11.26
CA ILE A 147 -1.72 -3.70 12.68
C ILE A 147 -2.15 -4.97 13.41
N TRP A 148 -2.93 -5.82 12.80
CA TRP A 148 -3.52 -6.99 13.45
C TRP A 148 -2.60 -8.23 13.44
N ALA A 149 -1.80 -8.42 12.40
CA ALA A 149 -0.88 -9.54 12.31
C ALA A 149 0.21 -9.45 13.39
N ASP A 150 0.45 -10.55 14.12
CA ASP A 150 1.59 -10.67 15.03
C ASP A 150 2.82 -11.09 14.20
N PRO A 151 3.94 -10.33 14.27
CA PRO A 151 5.12 -10.60 13.46
C PRO A 151 5.77 -11.96 13.74
N LEU A 152 5.58 -12.51 14.94
CA LEU A 152 6.07 -13.82 15.33
C LEU A 152 5.05 -14.95 15.07
N LEU A 153 3.98 -14.68 14.33
CA LEU A 153 2.89 -15.62 14.04
C LEU A 153 2.22 -16.22 15.30
N LYS A 154 2.26 -15.51 16.43
CA LYS A 154 1.59 -15.94 17.64
C LYS A 154 0.15 -15.46 17.63
N ASN A 155 -0.79 -16.33 18.03
CA ASN A 155 -2.19 -16.00 18.18
C ASN A 155 -2.42 -15.14 19.44
N ARG A 156 -1.82 -13.93 19.48
CA ARG A 156 -1.93 -12.97 20.58
C ARG A 156 -2.89 -11.84 20.19
N PRO A 157 -3.53 -11.17 21.17
CA PRO A 157 -4.20 -9.92 20.88
C PRO A 157 -3.20 -8.90 20.33
N PRO A 158 -3.62 -7.98 19.44
CA PRO A 158 -2.73 -6.99 18.86
C PRO A 158 -2.12 -6.10 19.95
N ASP A 159 -0.80 -5.99 19.93
CA ASP A 159 -0.05 -5.04 20.76
C ASP A 159 0.20 -3.77 19.91
N PHE A 160 -0.42 -2.66 20.28
CA PHE A 160 -0.34 -1.38 19.55
C PHE A 160 0.92 -0.57 19.88
N ILE A 161 1.74 -1.01 20.83
CA ILE A 161 2.91 -0.24 21.30
C ILE A 161 4.23 -0.79 20.74
N ASP A 162 4.17 -1.87 19.98
CA ASP A 162 5.34 -2.45 19.34
C ASP A 162 5.85 -1.54 18.20
N ALA A 163 7.18 -1.46 18.03
CA ALA A 163 7.84 -0.61 17.03
C ALA A 163 7.38 -0.93 15.59
N GLU A 164 7.13 -2.19 15.27
CA GLU A 164 6.64 -2.62 13.96
C GLU A 164 5.20 -2.11 13.72
N LYS A 165 4.35 -2.16 14.75
CA LYS A 165 2.98 -1.63 14.70
C LYS A 165 2.99 -0.12 14.59
N ALA A 166 3.79 0.57 15.39
CA ALA A 166 3.95 2.03 15.32
C ALA A 166 4.35 2.49 13.91
N TYR A 167 5.23 1.74 13.23
CA TYR A 167 5.59 2.02 11.84
C TYR A 167 4.38 1.92 10.90
N VAL A 168 3.58 0.87 10.99
CA VAL A 168 2.37 0.68 10.17
C VAL A 168 1.34 1.77 10.46
N GLU A 169 1.15 2.13 11.74
CA GLU A 169 0.25 3.20 12.17
C GLU A 169 0.66 4.57 11.62
N VAL A 170 1.95 4.90 11.66
CA VAL A 170 2.47 6.13 11.04
C VAL A 170 2.22 6.12 9.54
N CYS A 171 2.45 5.01 8.85
CA CYS A 171 2.14 4.88 7.42
C CYS A 171 0.64 5.10 7.15
N ALA A 172 -0.25 4.52 7.97
CA ALA A 172 -1.70 4.68 7.87
C ALA A 172 -2.10 6.14 8.07
N LEU A 173 -1.57 6.81 9.10
CA LEU A 173 -1.83 8.23 9.39
C LEU A 173 -1.38 9.13 8.23
N LEU A 174 -0.22 8.87 7.63
CA LEU A 174 0.27 9.61 6.46
C LEU A 174 -0.68 9.46 5.25
N ILE A 175 -1.16 8.26 4.98
CA ILE A 175 -2.12 8.00 3.90
C ILE A 175 -3.44 8.74 4.16
N VAL A 176 -3.97 8.68 5.39
CA VAL A 176 -5.21 9.36 5.77
C VAL A 176 -5.06 10.87 5.66
N ALA A 177 -3.99 11.44 6.23
CA ALA A 177 -3.73 12.88 6.19
C ALA A 177 -3.57 13.39 4.75
N ALA A 178 -2.80 12.69 3.92
CA ALA A 178 -2.61 13.03 2.51
C ALA A 178 -3.92 12.92 1.71
N THR A 179 -4.76 11.92 2.02
CA THR A 179 -6.06 11.74 1.38
C THR A 179 -7.01 12.89 1.73
N ILE A 180 -7.09 13.28 3.01
CA ILE A 180 -7.89 14.42 3.47
C ILE A 180 -7.38 15.72 2.81
N TRP A 181 -6.06 15.93 2.80
CA TRP A 181 -5.45 17.08 2.13
C TRP A 181 -5.84 17.15 0.65
N ARG A 182 -5.74 16.04 -0.08
CA ARG A 182 -6.13 15.96 -1.50
C ARG A 182 -7.58 16.36 -1.74
N PHE A 183 -8.52 15.84 -0.95
CA PHE A 183 -9.95 16.17 -1.09
C PHE A 183 -10.24 17.64 -0.73
N SER A 184 -9.55 18.18 0.27
CA SER A 184 -9.66 19.59 0.65
C SER A 184 -9.10 20.53 -0.43
N TYR A 185 -7.98 20.16 -1.04
CA TYR A 185 -7.36 20.92 -2.13
C TYR A 185 -8.26 20.98 -3.37
N GLY A 186 -8.85 19.87 -3.77
CA GLY A 186 -9.79 19.81 -4.90
C GLY A 186 -11.02 20.71 -4.71
N LYS A 187 -11.57 20.78 -3.51
CA LYS A 187 -12.69 21.67 -3.17
C LYS A 187 -12.33 23.15 -3.29
N ARG A 188 -11.12 23.55 -2.90
CA ARG A 188 -10.65 24.93 -2.98
C ARG A 188 -10.51 25.41 -4.42
N THR A 189 -9.90 24.63 -5.29
CA THR A 189 -9.70 25.00 -6.71
C THR A 189 -11.03 25.16 -7.46
N HIS A 190 -12.03 24.32 -7.19
CA HIS A 190 -13.37 24.49 -7.76
C HIS A 190 -14.10 25.74 -7.28
N ARG A 191 -13.92 26.16 -6.04
CA ARG A 191 -14.52 27.37 -5.49
C ARG A 191 -13.94 28.64 -6.11
N PHE A 192 -12.62 28.71 -6.29
CA PHE A 192 -11.96 29.85 -6.94
C PHE A 192 -12.28 29.95 -8.44
N GLY A 193 -12.43 28.83 -9.14
CA GLY A 193 -12.83 28.81 -10.55
C GLY A 193 -14.24 29.38 -10.77
N ARG A 194 -15.22 29.03 -9.95
CA ARG A 194 -16.59 29.57 -10.03
C ARG A 194 -16.68 31.06 -9.69
N GLY A 195 -15.92 31.54 -8.70
CA GLY A 195 -15.91 32.96 -8.32
C GLY A 195 -15.30 33.87 -9.39
N ARG A 196 -14.42 33.36 -10.25
CA ARG A 196 -13.81 34.12 -11.35
C ARG A 196 -14.77 34.26 -12.54
N LEU A 197 -15.57 33.25 -12.87
CA LEU A 197 -16.58 33.29 -13.93
C LEU A 197 -17.77 34.18 -13.57
N SER A 198 -18.12 34.30 -12.29
CA SER A 198 -19.18 35.20 -11.81
C SER A 198 -18.79 36.69 -11.85
N ARG A 199 -17.48 37.02 -11.86
CA ARG A 199 -16.99 38.41 -11.93
C ARG A 199 -16.70 38.91 -13.35
N SER A 200 -16.67 38.03 -14.35
CA SER A 200 -16.45 38.41 -15.77
C SER A 200 -17.74 38.53 -16.56
N GLY A 201 -18.91 38.49 -15.95
CA GLY A 201 -20.23 38.59 -16.54
C GLY A 201 -20.94 39.91 -16.21
N VAL A 202 -20.17 41.03 -16.15
CA VAL A 202 -20.70 42.41 -16.15
C VAL A 202 -20.13 43.17 -17.32
#